data_8c50c910c04afd1ee7e385b1313cec4c
#
_entry.id   8c50c910c04afd1ee7e385b1313cec4c
#
_cell.length_a   1.000
_cell.length_b   1.000
_cell.length_c   1.000
_cell.angle_alpha   90.00
_cell.angle_beta   90.00
_cell.angle_gamma   90.00
#
_symmetry.space_group_name_H-M   'P 1'
#
loop_
_entity.id
_entity.type
_entity.pdbx_description
1 polymer ?
#
loop_
_entity_poly.entity_id
_entity_poly.type
_entity_poly.pdbx_seq_one_letter_code
_entity_poly.pdbx_strand_id
1 'polypeptide(L)'
;MEFPLIQSWLPQQEEGFRPGLATFSYSDGKLHLKAELIDENVSSTATNHRQKLWEHGDVVELFIQKEGESGYHEYQVAPNGFTLALYYPEISCVAAVRSREKDMEEFLTKEIPATKITLTPEGWEVLLSVHLTALPGEKFRVSCCRYDATLGEKAVISSTSPHPVRDFHRPQDWREFIPVPA
;
A
#
# COMPACT_ATOMS: atom_id res chain seq x y z
N MET A 1 5.42 14.44 -3.06
CA MET A 1 4.33 14.74 -2.11
C MET A 1 4.52 13.85 -0.89
N GLU A 2 4.35 14.39 0.30
CA GLU A 2 4.66 13.69 1.54
C GLU A 2 3.44 13.70 2.47
N PHE A 3 3.13 12.56 3.09
CA PHE A 3 1.98 12.38 3.97
C PHE A 3 2.32 11.47 5.15
N PRO A 4 1.91 11.83 6.38
CA PRO A 4 1.99 10.92 7.51
C PRO A 4 1.00 9.76 7.34
N LEU A 5 1.33 8.62 7.89
CA LEU A 5 0.39 7.53 8.12
C LEU A 5 -0.47 7.87 9.34
N ILE A 6 -1.78 7.78 9.20
CA ILE A 6 -2.77 8.16 10.20
C ILE A 6 -3.87 7.10 10.34
N GLN A 7 -4.65 7.20 11.41
CA GLN A 7 -5.85 6.39 11.66
C GLN A 7 -7.08 7.32 11.71
N SER A 8 -7.41 7.92 10.57
CA SER A 8 -8.48 8.94 10.47
C SER A 8 -9.89 8.44 10.80
N TRP A 9 -10.09 7.11 10.83
CA TRP A 9 -11.36 6.47 11.23
C TRP A 9 -11.54 6.35 12.75
N LEU A 10 -10.53 6.74 13.53
CA LEU A 10 -10.57 6.72 15.00
C LEU A 10 -10.53 8.14 15.57
N PRO A 11 -11.24 8.43 16.64
CA PRO A 11 -11.15 9.72 17.32
C PRO A 11 -9.81 9.93 18.02
N GLN A 12 -9.12 8.84 18.36
CA GLN A 12 -7.77 8.79 18.92
C GLN A 12 -7.04 7.59 18.35
N GLN A 13 -5.73 7.68 18.21
CA GLN A 13 -4.89 6.56 17.76
C GLN A 13 -5.05 5.37 18.71
N GLU A 14 -5.13 4.16 18.15
CA GLU A 14 -5.18 2.94 18.96
C GLU A 14 -3.84 2.69 19.67
N GLU A 15 -3.90 1.94 20.76
CA GLU A 15 -2.70 1.46 21.44
C GLU A 15 -1.81 0.68 20.48
N GLY A 16 -0.50 0.90 20.55
CA GLY A 16 0.47 0.30 19.64
C GLY A 16 0.63 1.00 18.29
N PHE A 17 -0.12 2.08 18.01
CA PHE A 17 0.12 2.86 16.79
C PHE A 17 1.54 3.42 16.77
N ARG A 18 2.25 3.15 15.68
CA ARG A 18 3.60 3.69 15.42
C ARG A 18 3.58 4.61 14.21
N PRO A 19 4.25 5.78 14.29
CA PRO A 19 4.30 6.73 13.19
C PRO A 19 4.96 6.15 11.93
N GLY A 20 4.58 6.70 10.80
CA GLY A 20 5.24 6.47 9.52
C GLY A 20 5.00 7.64 8.59
N LEU A 21 5.87 7.78 7.61
CA LEU A 21 5.84 8.84 6.61
C LEU A 21 5.97 8.23 5.22
N ALA A 22 5.10 8.62 4.31
CA ALA A 22 5.16 8.17 2.92
C ALA A 22 5.35 9.36 1.97
N THR A 23 6.32 9.24 1.07
CA THR A 23 6.63 10.21 0.03
C THR A 23 6.36 9.60 -1.33
N PHE A 24 5.54 10.28 -2.15
CA PHE A 24 5.28 9.93 -3.54
C PHE A 24 6.03 10.87 -4.48
N SER A 25 6.69 10.30 -5.47
CA SER A 25 7.35 11.05 -6.56
C SER A 25 7.19 10.34 -7.90
N TYR A 26 7.44 11.06 -8.99
CA TYR A 26 7.35 10.51 -10.35
C TYR A 26 8.58 10.89 -11.15
N SER A 27 9.25 9.92 -11.73
CA SER A 27 10.35 10.10 -12.67
C SER A 27 10.46 8.88 -13.57
N ASP A 28 11.02 9.07 -14.77
CA ASP A 28 11.33 7.98 -15.72
C ASP A 28 10.14 7.04 -15.99
N GLY A 29 8.91 7.59 -16.08
CA GLY A 29 7.71 6.80 -16.33
C GLY A 29 7.30 5.88 -15.15
N LYS A 30 7.74 6.20 -13.95
CA LYS A 30 7.45 5.42 -12.74
C LYS A 30 6.92 6.29 -11.61
N LEU A 31 5.97 5.74 -10.89
CA LEU A 31 5.62 6.21 -9.55
C LEU A 31 6.58 5.55 -8.55
N HIS A 32 7.13 6.37 -7.69
CA HIS A 32 7.97 5.93 -6.57
C HIS A 32 7.28 6.26 -5.26
N LEU A 33 7.17 5.27 -4.41
CA LEU A 33 6.80 5.38 -3.01
C LEU A 33 8.05 5.16 -2.16
N LYS A 34 8.40 6.12 -1.31
CA LYS A 34 9.28 5.91 -0.15
C LYS A 34 8.42 5.91 1.09
N ALA A 35 8.46 4.86 1.90
CA ALA A 35 7.84 4.84 3.22
C ALA A 35 8.92 4.62 4.29
N GLU A 36 8.89 5.44 5.34
CA GLU A 36 9.76 5.41 6.52
C GLU A 36 8.87 5.07 7.71
N LEU A 37 9.15 3.97 8.38
CA LEU A 37 8.25 3.36 9.35
C LEU A 37 8.97 3.13 10.66
N ILE A 38 8.45 3.72 11.75
CA ILE A 38 8.87 3.37 13.11
C ILE A 38 8.27 2.01 13.45
N ASP A 39 9.11 1.09 13.92
CA ASP A 39 8.71 -0.26 14.25
C ASP A 39 9.73 -0.93 15.17
N GLU A 40 9.27 -1.54 16.24
CA GLU A 40 10.14 -2.23 17.20
C GLU A 40 10.29 -3.73 16.90
N ASN A 41 9.39 -4.29 16.09
CA ASN A 41 9.28 -5.73 15.87
C ASN A 41 9.11 -6.07 14.38
N VAL A 42 9.90 -5.42 13.52
CA VAL A 42 9.86 -5.64 12.06
C VAL A 42 9.95 -7.11 11.73
N SER A 43 8.89 -7.67 11.16
CA SER A 43 8.83 -9.11 10.89
C SER A 43 7.97 -9.47 9.68
N SER A 44 8.36 -10.56 9.01
CA SER A 44 7.50 -11.24 8.05
C SER A 44 7.89 -12.71 7.94
N THR A 45 6.90 -13.58 7.95
CA THR A 45 7.04 -15.03 7.70
C THR A 45 6.72 -15.40 6.24
N ALA A 46 6.50 -14.45 5.36
CA ALA A 46 6.30 -14.71 3.94
C ALA A 46 7.52 -15.45 3.35
N THR A 47 7.26 -16.43 2.49
CA THR A 47 8.29 -17.28 1.88
C THR A 47 8.31 -17.19 0.36
N ASN A 48 7.30 -16.59 -0.23
CA ASN A 48 7.15 -16.45 -1.68
C ASN A 48 6.49 -15.11 -2.04
N HIS A 49 6.76 -14.63 -3.25
CA HIS A 49 5.95 -13.60 -3.87
C HIS A 49 4.51 -14.09 -4.08
N ARG A 50 3.56 -13.15 -4.17
CA ARG A 50 2.15 -13.41 -4.43
C ARG A 50 1.37 -14.09 -3.29
N GLN A 51 1.97 -14.24 -2.10
CA GLN A 51 1.22 -14.60 -0.90
C GLN A 51 0.39 -13.41 -0.40
N LYS A 52 -0.60 -13.68 0.41
CA LYS A 52 -1.35 -12.67 1.18
C LYS A 52 -0.47 -12.12 2.28
N LEU A 53 0.38 -11.14 1.95
CA LEU A 53 1.46 -10.70 2.83
C LEU A 53 0.97 -10.24 4.20
N TRP A 54 -0.24 -9.65 4.27
CA TRP A 54 -0.84 -9.23 5.54
C TRP A 54 -1.17 -10.38 6.53
N GLU A 55 -1.18 -11.61 6.06
CA GLU A 55 -1.31 -12.80 6.92
C GLU A 55 0.04 -13.26 7.49
N HIS A 56 1.15 -12.63 7.06
CA HIS A 56 2.50 -13.05 7.33
C HIS A 56 3.34 -12.06 8.15
N GLY A 57 2.82 -10.91 8.52
CA GLY A 57 3.54 -9.89 9.28
C GLY A 57 3.35 -8.48 8.75
N ASP A 58 4.40 -7.68 8.83
CA ASP A 58 4.38 -6.29 8.39
C ASP A 58 4.25 -6.17 6.88
N VAL A 59 3.46 -5.19 6.46
CA VAL A 59 3.24 -4.89 5.04
C VAL A 59 3.11 -3.39 4.82
N VAL A 60 3.73 -2.91 3.76
CA VAL A 60 3.38 -1.65 3.10
C VAL A 60 2.58 -1.95 1.85
N GLU A 61 1.47 -1.25 1.68
CA GLU A 61 0.61 -1.34 0.51
C GLU A 61 0.60 0.00 -0.23
N LEU A 62 0.71 -0.06 -1.56
CA LEU A 62 0.53 1.07 -2.46
C LEU A 62 -0.71 0.84 -3.30
N PHE A 63 -1.68 1.74 -3.21
CA PHE A 63 -2.86 1.76 -4.08
C PHE A 63 -2.72 2.87 -5.12
N ILE A 64 -3.09 2.57 -6.38
CA ILE A 64 -3.04 3.50 -7.49
C ILE A 64 -4.28 3.35 -8.37
N GLN A 65 -4.98 4.44 -8.61
CA GLN A 65 -6.09 4.53 -9.55
C GLN A 65 -5.89 5.72 -10.48
N LYS A 66 -6.11 5.55 -11.77
CA LYS A 66 -6.22 6.68 -12.71
C LYS A 66 -7.58 7.33 -12.53
N GLU A 67 -7.62 8.66 -12.50
CA GLU A 67 -8.88 9.38 -12.37
C GLU A 67 -9.82 9.07 -13.54
N GLY A 68 -11.09 8.82 -13.23
CA GLY A 68 -12.11 8.44 -14.22
C GLY A 68 -12.15 6.94 -14.55
N GLU A 69 -11.21 6.14 -14.07
CA GLU A 69 -11.26 4.68 -14.19
C GLU A 69 -11.87 4.03 -12.94
N SER A 70 -12.58 2.90 -13.12
CA SER A 70 -13.09 2.11 -12.00
C SER A 70 -12.04 1.19 -11.40
N GLY A 71 -11.11 0.73 -12.23
CA GLY A 71 -10.05 -0.21 -11.84
C GLY A 71 -8.90 0.47 -11.12
N TYR A 72 -8.18 -0.30 -10.30
CA TYR A 72 -7.02 0.15 -9.59
C TYR A 72 -6.01 -0.97 -9.34
N HIS A 73 -4.77 -0.59 -9.12
CA HIS A 73 -3.70 -1.48 -8.72
C HIS A 73 -3.46 -1.42 -7.22
N GLU A 74 -3.10 -2.57 -6.65
CA GLU A 74 -2.60 -2.73 -5.31
C GLU A 74 -1.26 -3.45 -5.37
N TYR A 75 -0.25 -2.87 -4.73
CA TYR A 75 1.09 -3.44 -4.59
C TYR A 75 1.42 -3.56 -3.11
N GLN A 76 1.87 -4.73 -2.71
CA GLN A 76 2.26 -5.00 -1.34
C GLN A 76 3.73 -5.36 -1.27
N VAL A 77 4.39 -4.95 -0.20
CA VAL A 77 5.80 -5.25 0.10
C VAL A 77 5.94 -5.62 1.56
N ALA A 78 6.53 -6.78 1.82
CA ALA A 78 6.92 -7.20 3.15
C ALA A 78 8.40 -6.85 3.44
N PRO A 79 8.81 -6.69 4.72
CA PRO A 79 10.19 -6.30 5.07
C PRO A 79 11.26 -7.32 4.66
N ASN A 80 10.89 -8.55 4.38
CA ASN A 80 11.80 -9.59 3.85
C ASN A 80 11.87 -9.60 2.30
N GLY A 81 11.27 -8.61 1.61
CA GLY A 81 11.39 -8.38 0.17
C GLY A 81 10.36 -9.11 -0.69
N PHE A 82 9.48 -9.92 -0.13
CA PHE A 82 8.41 -10.52 -0.90
C PHE A 82 7.35 -9.50 -1.26
N THR A 83 6.74 -9.66 -2.44
CA THR A 83 5.77 -8.72 -3.01
C THR A 83 4.53 -9.42 -3.52
N LEU A 84 3.43 -8.69 -3.51
CA LEU A 84 2.16 -9.05 -4.16
C LEU A 84 1.73 -7.88 -5.03
N ALA A 85 1.21 -8.16 -6.23
CA ALA A 85 0.65 -7.15 -7.12
C ALA A 85 -0.70 -7.63 -7.67
N LEU A 86 -1.73 -6.82 -7.48
CA LEU A 86 -3.11 -7.09 -7.83
C LEU A 86 -3.66 -5.97 -8.72
N TYR A 87 -4.59 -6.32 -9.60
CA TYR A 87 -5.42 -5.37 -10.32
C TYR A 87 -6.88 -5.72 -10.12
N TYR A 88 -7.64 -4.83 -9.53
CA TYR A 88 -9.09 -4.94 -9.39
C TYR A 88 -9.78 -4.08 -10.44
N PRO A 89 -10.55 -4.66 -11.37
CA PRO A 89 -11.29 -3.89 -12.38
C PRO A 89 -12.32 -2.92 -11.78
N GLU A 90 -12.84 -3.27 -10.61
CA GLU A 90 -13.80 -2.46 -9.85
C GLU A 90 -13.81 -2.85 -8.36
N ILE A 91 -14.34 -1.99 -7.52
CA ILE A 91 -14.36 -2.22 -6.06
C ILE A 91 -15.20 -3.42 -5.64
N SER A 92 -16.22 -3.79 -6.42
CA SER A 92 -17.06 -4.98 -6.17
C SER A 92 -16.26 -6.27 -6.20
N CYS A 93 -15.13 -6.31 -6.94
CA CYS A 93 -14.25 -7.48 -6.97
C CYS A 93 -13.64 -7.77 -5.60
N VAL A 94 -13.30 -6.73 -4.83
CA VAL A 94 -12.79 -6.91 -3.45
C VAL A 94 -13.86 -7.49 -2.53
N ALA A 95 -15.11 -7.04 -2.67
CA ALA A 95 -16.22 -7.61 -1.91
C ALA A 95 -16.40 -9.10 -2.23
N ALA A 96 -16.31 -9.48 -3.51
CA ALA A 96 -16.38 -10.87 -3.94
C ALA A 96 -15.22 -11.74 -3.39
N VAL A 97 -14.02 -11.20 -3.31
CA VAL A 97 -12.88 -11.89 -2.66
C VAL A 97 -13.12 -12.04 -1.16
N ARG A 98 -13.59 -10.99 -0.48
CA ARG A 98 -13.88 -11.02 0.96
C ARG A 98 -15.01 -12.01 1.31
N SER A 99 -16.02 -12.14 0.44
CA SER A 99 -17.12 -13.12 0.58
C SER A 99 -16.75 -14.53 0.15
N ARG A 100 -15.56 -14.74 -0.41
CA ARG A 100 -15.06 -15.98 -1.00
C ARG A 100 -15.86 -16.45 -2.22
N GLU A 101 -16.54 -15.55 -2.90
CA GLU A 101 -17.18 -15.81 -4.20
C GLU A 101 -16.15 -15.86 -5.33
N LYS A 102 -15.03 -15.14 -5.16
CA LYS A 102 -13.88 -15.15 -6.05
C LYS A 102 -12.59 -15.39 -5.29
N ASP A 103 -11.62 -15.98 -5.98
CA ASP A 103 -10.28 -16.13 -5.43
C ASP A 103 -9.46 -14.86 -5.71
N MET A 104 -8.64 -14.42 -4.75
CA MET A 104 -7.72 -13.32 -4.94
C MET A 104 -6.75 -13.58 -6.11
N GLU A 105 -6.41 -14.83 -6.35
CA GLU A 105 -5.51 -15.23 -7.42
C GLU A 105 -6.00 -14.83 -8.82
N GLU A 106 -7.32 -14.65 -9.01
CA GLU A 106 -7.89 -14.15 -10.27
C GLU A 106 -7.44 -12.72 -10.61
N PHE A 107 -7.02 -11.95 -9.62
CA PHE A 107 -6.61 -10.55 -9.74
C PHE A 107 -5.10 -10.34 -9.74
N LEU A 108 -4.31 -11.40 -9.63
CA LEU A 108 -2.85 -11.32 -9.66
C LEU A 108 -2.36 -10.75 -11.00
N THR A 109 -1.48 -9.76 -10.93
CA THR A 109 -0.77 -9.28 -12.10
C THR A 109 0.54 -10.05 -12.31
N LYS A 110 1.13 -9.92 -13.51
CA LYS A 110 2.47 -10.49 -13.79
C LYS A 110 3.60 -9.58 -13.31
N GLU A 111 3.28 -8.35 -12.94
CA GLU A 111 4.25 -7.38 -12.52
C GLU A 111 4.84 -7.76 -11.16
N ILE A 112 6.15 -7.63 -11.05
CA ILE A 112 6.87 -7.68 -9.79
C ILE A 112 7.45 -6.27 -9.62
N PRO A 113 6.95 -5.49 -8.67
CA PRO A 113 7.41 -4.12 -8.48
C PRO A 113 8.89 -4.12 -8.03
N ALA A 114 9.64 -3.12 -8.50
CA ALA A 114 11.00 -2.93 -8.04
C ALA A 114 10.99 -2.39 -6.59
N THR A 115 11.67 -3.09 -5.69
CA THR A 115 11.70 -2.74 -4.27
C THR A 115 13.12 -2.67 -3.74
N LYS A 116 13.33 -1.77 -2.78
CA LYS A 116 14.51 -1.76 -1.91
C LYS A 116 14.06 -1.57 -0.49
N ILE A 117 14.47 -2.49 0.38
CA ILE A 117 14.15 -2.47 1.81
C ILE A 117 15.43 -2.20 2.58
N THR A 118 15.32 -1.36 3.61
CA THR A 118 16.40 -1.06 4.56
C THR A 118 15.86 -1.21 5.97
N LEU A 119 16.42 -2.12 6.74
CA LEU A 119 16.17 -2.19 8.17
C LEU A 119 16.99 -1.10 8.87
N THR A 120 16.37 -0.38 9.78
CA THR A 120 17.00 0.68 10.57
C THR A 120 16.90 0.35 12.06
N PRO A 121 17.66 1.00 12.94
CA PRO A 121 17.53 0.80 14.38
C PRO A 121 16.13 1.15 14.94
N GLU A 122 15.37 1.98 14.22
CA GLU A 122 14.08 2.52 14.64
C GLU A 122 12.91 1.85 13.93
N GLY A 123 13.17 0.97 12.94
CA GLY A 123 12.14 0.32 12.14
C GLY A 123 12.63 -0.10 10.76
N TRP A 124 11.92 0.31 9.70
CA TRP A 124 12.31 -0.03 8.34
C TRP A 124 11.86 0.99 7.32
N GLU A 125 12.55 1.01 6.19
CA GLU A 125 12.22 1.83 5.03
C GLU A 125 11.96 0.93 3.83
N VAL A 126 11.02 1.34 2.99
CA VAL A 126 10.77 0.74 1.69
C VAL A 126 10.80 1.79 0.59
N LEU A 127 11.54 1.50 -0.48
CA LEU A 127 11.39 2.16 -1.77
C LEU A 127 10.67 1.17 -2.69
N LEU A 128 9.52 1.58 -3.19
CA LEU A 128 8.71 0.82 -4.14
C LEU A 128 8.57 1.63 -5.42
N SER A 129 8.88 1.03 -6.57
CA SER A 129 8.76 1.68 -7.87
C SER A 129 7.93 0.83 -8.81
N VAL A 130 6.89 1.43 -9.39
CA VAL A 130 5.99 0.78 -10.34
C VAL A 130 5.88 1.59 -11.62
N HIS A 131 5.69 0.92 -12.75
CA HIS A 131 5.46 1.60 -14.01
C HIS A 131 4.13 2.35 -13.97
N LEU A 132 4.18 3.62 -14.35
CA LEU A 132 3.01 4.48 -14.44
C LEU A 132 3.13 5.33 -15.70
N THR A 133 2.46 4.92 -16.77
CA THR A 133 2.37 5.76 -17.98
C THR A 133 1.39 6.89 -17.70
N ALA A 134 1.90 8.12 -17.68
CA ALA A 134 1.09 9.30 -17.44
C ALA A 134 1.32 10.34 -18.55
N LEU A 135 0.24 10.93 -19.04
CA LEU A 135 0.28 12.09 -19.92
C LEU A 135 0.34 13.37 -19.09
N PRO A 136 0.83 14.49 -19.64
CA PRO A 136 0.84 15.77 -18.95
C PRO A 136 -0.56 16.16 -18.45
N GLY A 137 -0.69 16.44 -17.15
CA GLY A 137 -1.93 16.84 -16.52
C GLY A 137 -2.89 15.70 -16.14
N GLU A 138 -2.56 14.45 -16.45
CA GLU A 138 -3.35 13.32 -15.95
C GLU A 138 -3.29 13.23 -14.43
N LYS A 139 -4.41 12.88 -13.85
CA LYS A 139 -4.58 12.76 -12.41
C LYS A 139 -4.71 11.30 -12.00
N PHE A 140 -4.10 11.00 -10.90
CA PHE A 140 -4.18 9.71 -10.24
C PHE A 140 -4.62 9.90 -8.79
N ARG A 141 -5.12 8.84 -8.21
CA ARG A 141 -5.36 8.72 -6.78
C ARG A 141 -4.41 7.69 -6.22
N VAL A 142 -3.72 8.03 -5.13
CA VAL A 142 -2.73 7.16 -4.49
C VAL A 142 -2.97 7.07 -2.99
N SER A 143 -2.66 5.93 -2.42
CA SER A 143 -2.64 5.74 -0.98
C SER A 143 -1.51 4.80 -0.60
N CYS A 144 -0.77 5.16 0.45
CA CYS A 144 0.12 4.24 1.14
C CYS A 144 -0.57 3.77 2.41
N CYS A 145 -0.62 2.47 2.62
CA CYS A 145 -1.20 1.86 3.80
C CYS A 145 -0.18 0.94 4.46
N ARG A 146 -0.32 0.75 5.78
CA ARG A 146 0.56 -0.10 6.57
C ARG A 146 -0.24 -1.08 7.39
N TYR A 147 0.22 -2.31 7.42
CA TYR A 147 -0.02 -3.27 8.49
C TYR A 147 1.23 -3.32 9.36
N ASP A 148 1.11 -2.93 10.62
CA ASP A 148 2.10 -3.07 11.68
C ASP A 148 1.67 -4.28 12.49
N ALA A 149 2.32 -5.42 12.25
CA ALA A 149 1.81 -6.71 12.68
C ALA A 149 2.83 -7.46 13.53
N THR A 150 2.65 -7.45 14.82
CA THR A 150 3.32 -8.41 15.69
C THR A 150 2.71 -9.80 15.49
N LEU A 151 3.55 -10.81 15.22
CA LEU A 151 3.08 -12.18 14.98
C LEU A 151 2.20 -12.68 16.12
N GLY A 152 0.99 -13.13 15.77
CA GLY A 152 0.00 -13.64 16.73
C GLY A 152 -0.92 -12.56 17.32
N GLU A 153 -0.73 -11.30 16.98
CA GLU A 153 -1.57 -10.17 17.41
C GLU A 153 -2.35 -9.60 16.24
N LYS A 154 -3.35 -8.79 16.55
CA LYS A 154 -4.10 -8.05 15.55
C LYS A 154 -3.23 -6.89 15.05
N ALA A 155 -3.04 -6.80 13.73
CA ALA A 155 -2.30 -5.71 13.14
C ALA A 155 -2.90 -4.33 13.46
N VAL A 156 -2.03 -3.39 13.82
CA VAL A 156 -2.32 -1.95 13.88
C VAL A 156 -2.18 -1.41 12.47
N ILE A 157 -3.26 -0.90 11.89
CA ILE A 157 -3.23 -0.43 10.51
C ILE A 157 -3.32 1.08 10.43
N SER A 158 -2.68 1.65 9.40
CA SER A 158 -2.67 3.09 9.14
C SER A 158 -2.60 3.41 7.66
N SER A 159 -2.93 4.64 7.27
CA SER A 159 -2.97 5.06 5.87
C SER A 159 -2.60 6.53 5.72
N THR A 160 -2.06 6.90 4.57
CA THR A 160 -1.89 8.31 4.18
C THR A 160 -3.21 8.99 3.82
N SER A 161 -4.26 8.22 3.58
CA SER A 161 -5.56 8.71 3.12
C SER A 161 -6.54 8.89 4.30
N PRO A 162 -7.43 9.90 4.24
CA PRO A 162 -8.36 10.21 5.33
C PRO A 162 -9.62 9.33 5.26
N HIS A 163 -9.44 8.00 5.37
CA HIS A 163 -10.57 7.07 5.36
C HIS A 163 -11.52 7.31 6.53
N PRO A 164 -12.84 7.41 6.30
CA PRO A 164 -13.83 7.56 7.38
C PRO A 164 -14.15 6.24 8.10
N VAL A 165 -13.70 5.10 7.53
CA VAL A 165 -13.87 3.76 8.07
C VAL A 165 -12.57 2.96 7.90
N ARG A 166 -12.38 1.92 8.68
CA ARG A 166 -11.22 1.02 8.65
C ARG A 166 -11.24 0.13 7.39
N ASP A 167 -11.07 0.74 6.23
CA ASP A 167 -11.02 0.06 4.92
C ASP A 167 -10.13 0.85 3.97
N PHE A 168 -9.11 0.22 3.39
CA PHE A 168 -8.18 0.84 2.46
C PHE A 168 -8.68 0.87 1.01
N HIS A 169 -9.58 -0.05 0.64
CA HIS A 169 -10.15 -0.16 -0.70
C HIS A 169 -11.25 0.89 -0.94
N ARG A 170 -10.88 2.15 -0.83
CA ARG A 170 -11.76 3.31 -0.94
C ARG A 170 -11.13 4.39 -1.83
N PRO A 171 -11.10 4.18 -3.16
CA PRO A 171 -10.43 5.10 -4.09
C PRO A 171 -10.88 6.56 -3.96
N GLN A 172 -12.14 6.79 -3.59
CA GLN A 172 -12.68 8.15 -3.38
C GLN A 172 -12.00 8.91 -2.23
N ASP A 173 -11.35 8.20 -1.29
CA ASP A 173 -10.68 8.81 -0.13
C ASP A 173 -9.16 8.96 -0.36
N TRP A 174 -8.60 8.38 -1.43
CA TRP A 174 -7.17 8.43 -1.72
C TRP A 174 -6.72 9.84 -2.12
N ARG A 175 -5.43 10.12 -1.94
CA ARG A 175 -4.82 11.40 -2.25
C ARG A 175 -4.72 11.63 -3.77
N GLU A 176 -5.05 12.83 -4.23
CA GLU A 176 -4.78 13.22 -5.61
C GLU A 176 -3.27 13.31 -5.85
N PHE A 177 -2.83 12.75 -6.96
CA PHE A 177 -1.44 12.76 -7.41
C PHE A 177 -1.39 13.14 -8.89
N ILE A 178 -0.63 14.18 -9.21
CA ILE A 178 -0.41 14.63 -10.59
C ILE A 178 1.06 14.38 -10.90
N PRO A 179 1.38 13.41 -11.76
CA PRO A 179 2.74 13.21 -12.23
C PRO A 179 3.26 14.45 -12.97
N VAL A 180 4.37 14.99 -12.54
CA VAL A 180 5.07 16.06 -13.26
C VAL A 180 6.27 15.42 -13.92
N PRO A 181 6.25 15.22 -15.25
CA PRO A 181 7.42 14.73 -15.98
C PRO A 181 8.59 15.70 -15.77
N ALA A 182 9.78 15.14 -15.51
CA ALA A 182 11.01 15.92 -15.42
C ALA A 182 11.45 16.41 -16.78
#